data_415a35e4be0d9bce1ac1daf8ba3dc35e
#
_entry.id   415a35e4be0d9bce1ac1daf8ba3dc35e
#
_cell.length_a   1.000
_cell.length_b   1.000
_cell.length_c   1.000
_cell.angle_alpha   90.00
_cell.angle_beta   90.00
_cell.angle_gamma   90.00
#
_symmetry.space_group_name_H-M   'P 1'
#
loop_
_entity.id
_entity.type
_entity.pdbx_description
1 polymer ?
#
loop_
_entity_poly.entity_id
_entity_poly.type
_entity_poly.pdbx_seq_one_letter_code
_entity_poly.pdbx_strand_id
1 'polypeptide(L)'
;MKAMFFILVWMIVIVAPLALAFPVSGTVIVVAYLIAGLSVGPWEAWWSTAVQREVPPHLQGRVFSIDHMGSTALMPLGMALVGPAADYFGERNLLIGASIFHILMGLSVMRITGVRDMKMPPKPEEISE
;
A
#
# COMPACT_ATOMS: atom_id res chain seq x y z
N MET A 1 17.91 1.60 3.66
CA MET A 1 16.79 0.78 4.20
C MET A 1 16.34 -0.17 3.10
N LYS A 2 15.97 -1.39 3.44
CA LYS A 2 15.55 -2.39 2.44
C LYS A 2 14.09 -2.13 2.05
N ALA A 3 13.73 -2.35 0.78
CA ALA A 3 12.35 -2.24 0.27
C ALA A 3 11.34 -3.00 1.15
N MET A 4 11.76 -4.13 1.72
CA MET A 4 10.98 -4.94 2.64
C MET A 4 10.45 -4.17 3.85
N PHE A 5 11.18 -3.18 4.38
CA PHE A 5 10.70 -2.34 5.47
C PHE A 5 9.46 -1.53 5.06
N PHE A 6 9.47 -0.94 3.86
CA PHE A 6 8.34 -0.14 3.38
C PHE A 6 7.12 -0.99 3.06
N ILE A 7 7.32 -2.21 2.54
CA ILE A 7 6.22 -3.16 2.34
C ILE A 7 5.58 -3.53 3.67
N LEU A 8 6.39 -3.77 4.71
CA LEU A 8 5.89 -4.05 6.06
C LEU A 8 5.12 -2.86 6.64
N VAL A 9 5.62 -1.63 6.44
CA VAL A 9 4.91 -0.40 6.85
C VAL A 9 3.58 -0.28 6.10
N TRP A 10 3.55 -0.56 4.81
CA TRP A 10 2.32 -0.55 4.03
C TRP A 10 1.32 -1.64 4.47
N MET A 11 1.82 -2.80 4.93
CA MET A 11 0.98 -3.85 5.50
C MET A 11 0.19 -3.40 6.75
N ILE A 12 0.65 -2.38 7.46
CA ILE A 12 -0.03 -1.84 8.64
C ILE A 12 -1.42 -1.26 8.29
N VAL A 13 -1.65 -0.85 7.05
CA VAL A 13 -2.95 -0.34 6.58
C VAL A 13 -4.10 -1.31 6.85
N ILE A 14 -3.80 -2.61 6.94
CA ILE A 14 -4.79 -3.66 7.21
C ILE A 14 -5.51 -3.52 8.57
N VAL A 15 -4.90 -2.82 9.55
CA VAL A 15 -5.51 -2.67 10.88
C VAL A 15 -6.83 -1.91 10.83
N ALA A 16 -7.01 -1.01 9.86
CA ALA A 16 -8.22 -0.22 9.71
C ALA A 16 -9.45 -1.07 9.31
N PRO A 17 -9.44 -1.83 8.19
CA PRO A 17 -10.57 -2.69 7.85
C PRO A 17 -10.79 -3.82 8.86
N LEU A 18 -9.74 -4.34 9.51
CA LEU A 18 -9.91 -5.33 10.57
C LEU A 18 -10.61 -4.74 11.80
N ALA A 19 -10.28 -3.51 12.21
CA ALA A 19 -10.97 -2.86 13.33
C ALA A 19 -12.47 -2.68 13.05
N LEU A 20 -12.86 -2.41 11.80
CA LEU A 20 -14.28 -2.34 11.41
C LEU A 20 -14.96 -3.71 11.34
N ALA A 21 -14.22 -4.77 11.06
CA ALA A 21 -14.78 -6.12 10.95
C ALA A 21 -15.19 -6.71 12.31
N PHE A 22 -14.69 -6.17 13.42
CA PHE A 22 -14.95 -6.70 14.76
C PHE A 22 -15.69 -5.67 15.63
N PRO A 23 -16.51 -6.12 16.61
CA PRO A 23 -17.24 -5.24 17.50
C PRO A 23 -16.30 -4.62 18.56
N VAL A 24 -15.46 -3.69 18.13
CA VAL A 24 -14.54 -2.94 18.99
C VAL A 24 -15.08 -1.54 19.29
N SER A 25 -14.53 -0.87 20.31
CA SER A 25 -14.94 0.50 20.63
C SER A 25 -14.56 1.50 19.53
N GLY A 26 -15.33 2.58 19.39
CA GLY A 26 -15.05 3.65 18.43
C GLY A 26 -13.63 4.22 18.55
N THR A 27 -13.11 4.30 19.77
CA THR A 27 -11.72 4.72 20.02
C THR A 27 -10.70 3.81 19.34
N VAL A 28 -10.89 2.49 19.40
CA VAL A 28 -10.01 1.52 18.74
C VAL A 28 -10.06 1.70 17.22
N ILE A 29 -11.24 1.96 16.66
CA ILE A 29 -11.40 2.23 15.23
C ILE A 29 -10.63 3.49 14.85
N VAL A 30 -10.80 4.59 15.58
CA VAL A 30 -10.09 5.85 15.32
C VAL A 30 -8.57 5.65 15.37
N VAL A 31 -8.06 4.97 16.40
CA VAL A 31 -6.63 4.69 16.53
C VAL A 31 -6.12 3.81 15.39
N ALA A 32 -6.88 2.79 14.99
CA ALA A 32 -6.53 1.92 13.86
C ALA A 32 -6.42 2.71 12.54
N TYR A 33 -7.35 3.62 12.29
CA TYR A 33 -7.33 4.50 11.11
C TYR A 33 -6.18 5.52 11.15
N LEU A 34 -5.86 6.07 12.32
CA LEU A 34 -4.70 6.94 12.48
C LEU A 34 -3.39 6.20 12.18
N ILE A 35 -3.21 5.00 12.71
CA ILE A 35 -2.04 4.17 12.46
C ILE A 35 -1.93 3.82 10.97
N ALA A 36 -3.04 3.39 10.35
CA ALA A 36 -3.10 3.09 8.93
C ALA A 36 -2.74 4.31 8.09
N GLY A 37 -3.31 5.48 8.37
CA GLY A 37 -3.04 6.72 7.65
C GLY A 37 -1.59 7.17 7.77
N LEU A 38 -1.00 7.08 8.95
CA LEU A 38 0.42 7.42 9.17
C LEU A 38 1.38 6.48 8.44
N SER A 39 0.97 5.26 8.11
CA SER A 39 1.80 4.31 7.35
C SER A 39 1.82 4.58 5.84
N VAL A 40 0.82 5.28 5.31
CA VAL A 40 0.73 5.58 3.87
C VAL A 40 1.80 6.58 3.43
N GLY A 41 2.06 7.62 4.21
CA GLY A 41 3.04 8.67 3.87
C GLY A 41 4.45 8.13 3.59
N PRO A 42 5.06 7.34 4.48
CA PRO A 42 6.36 6.72 4.23
C PRO A 42 6.38 5.81 2.99
N TRP A 43 5.29 5.11 2.70
CA TRP A 43 5.16 4.30 1.50
C TRP A 43 5.21 5.16 0.23
N GLU A 44 4.39 6.21 0.16
CA GLU A 44 4.32 7.13 -0.98
C GLU A 44 5.68 7.82 -1.23
N ALA A 45 6.33 8.29 -0.17
CA ALA A 45 7.65 8.93 -0.27
C ALA A 45 8.71 7.95 -0.81
N TRP A 46 8.68 6.70 -0.35
CA TRP A 46 9.60 5.67 -0.82
C TRP A 46 9.32 5.30 -2.28
N TRP A 47 8.07 5.08 -2.66
CA TRP A 47 7.66 4.77 -4.03
C TRP A 47 8.09 5.86 -5.00
N SER A 48 7.76 7.11 -4.68
CA SER A 48 8.14 8.27 -5.47
C SER A 48 9.65 8.37 -5.67
N THR A 49 10.41 8.15 -4.58
CA THR A 49 11.87 8.15 -4.62
C THR A 49 12.41 7.01 -5.47
N ALA A 50 11.84 5.81 -5.37
CA ALA A 50 12.26 4.66 -6.16
C ALA A 50 12.05 4.90 -7.66
N VAL A 51 10.88 5.42 -8.05
CA VAL A 51 10.61 5.77 -9.45
C VAL A 51 11.57 6.84 -9.97
N GLN A 52 11.82 7.89 -9.18
CA GLN A 52 12.74 8.97 -9.59
C GLN A 52 14.19 8.51 -9.79
N ARG A 53 14.58 7.42 -9.15
CA ARG A 53 15.95 6.87 -9.23
C ARG A 53 16.13 5.83 -10.30
N GLU A 54 15.15 4.94 -10.42
CA GLU A 54 15.23 3.79 -11.34
C GLU A 54 14.76 4.14 -12.76
N VAL A 55 13.95 5.20 -12.91
CA VAL A 55 13.35 5.59 -14.19
C VAL A 55 14.02 6.86 -14.73
N PRO A 56 14.49 6.84 -16.00
CA PRO A 56 15.04 8.02 -16.64
C PRO A 56 14.08 9.23 -16.57
N PRO A 57 14.57 10.47 -16.35
CA PRO A 57 13.72 11.65 -16.12
C PRO A 57 12.63 11.87 -17.18
N HIS A 58 12.92 11.60 -18.44
CA HIS A 58 11.97 11.75 -19.55
C HIS A 58 10.84 10.71 -19.56
N LEU A 59 10.95 9.62 -18.81
CA LEU A 59 9.94 8.56 -18.69
C LEU A 59 9.17 8.60 -17.37
N GLN A 60 9.65 9.34 -16.36
CA GLN A 60 9.03 9.37 -15.02
C GLN A 60 7.57 9.82 -15.09
N GLY A 61 7.27 10.85 -15.87
CA GLY A 61 5.89 11.31 -16.06
C GLY A 61 4.96 10.23 -16.62
N ARG A 62 5.46 9.40 -17.55
CA ARG A 62 4.68 8.27 -18.11
C ARG A 62 4.42 7.18 -17.07
N VAL A 63 5.44 6.83 -16.28
CA VAL A 63 5.31 5.82 -15.22
C VAL A 63 4.31 6.29 -14.17
N PHE A 64 4.44 7.51 -13.67
CA PHE A 64 3.48 8.07 -12.71
C PHE A 64 2.06 8.19 -13.28
N SER A 65 1.92 8.55 -14.56
CA SER A 65 0.61 8.63 -15.20
C SER A 65 -0.06 7.26 -15.33
N ILE A 66 0.68 6.21 -15.66
CA ILE A 66 0.16 4.84 -15.76
C ILE A 66 -0.23 4.32 -14.38
N ASP A 67 0.62 4.54 -13.37
CA ASP A 67 0.37 4.15 -11.99
C ASP A 67 -0.88 4.84 -11.44
N HIS A 68 -0.96 6.16 -11.57
CA HIS A 68 -2.09 6.94 -11.12
C HIS A 68 -3.38 6.61 -11.88
N MET A 69 -3.30 6.43 -13.21
CA MET A 69 -4.45 6.05 -14.04
C MET A 69 -4.98 4.65 -13.66
N GLY A 70 -4.08 3.69 -13.42
CA GLY A 70 -4.46 2.35 -12.96
C GLY A 70 -5.19 2.40 -11.61
N SER A 71 -4.62 3.11 -10.65
CA SER A 71 -5.21 3.26 -9.31
C SER A 71 -6.55 4.03 -9.36
N THR A 72 -6.60 5.15 -10.08
CA THR A 72 -7.80 6.02 -10.15
C THR A 72 -8.92 5.41 -10.98
N ALA A 73 -8.63 4.72 -12.08
CA ALA A 73 -9.65 4.09 -12.91
C ALA A 73 -10.34 2.90 -12.23
N LEU A 74 -9.61 2.16 -11.41
CA LEU A 74 -10.17 1.02 -10.66
C LEU A 74 -10.97 1.45 -9.42
N MET A 75 -10.74 2.63 -8.89
CA MET A 75 -11.43 3.13 -7.70
C MET A 75 -12.95 3.25 -7.87
N PRO A 76 -13.51 3.90 -8.93
CA PRO A 76 -14.96 3.95 -9.13
C PRO A 76 -15.58 2.56 -9.31
N LEU A 77 -14.88 1.65 -9.97
CA LEU A 77 -15.33 0.27 -10.13
C LEU A 77 -15.41 -0.44 -8.77
N GLY A 78 -14.38 -0.30 -7.95
CA GLY A 78 -14.39 -0.83 -6.59
C GLY A 78 -15.51 -0.26 -5.75
N MET A 79 -15.75 1.05 -5.82
CA MET A 79 -16.84 1.71 -5.10
C MET A 79 -18.22 1.25 -5.58
N ALA A 80 -18.40 1.01 -6.88
CA ALA A 80 -19.66 0.52 -7.43
C ALA A 80 -19.95 -0.94 -7.02
N LEU A 81 -18.91 -1.76 -6.85
CA LEU A 81 -19.04 -3.17 -6.51
C LEU A 81 -19.13 -3.44 -4.99
N VAL A 82 -18.61 -2.54 -4.15
CA VAL A 82 -18.53 -2.78 -2.70
C VAL A 82 -19.91 -2.89 -2.06
N GLY A 83 -20.88 -2.08 -2.48
CA GLY A 83 -22.25 -2.13 -1.97
C GLY A 83 -22.92 -3.49 -2.23
N PRO A 84 -23.10 -3.90 -3.50
CA PRO A 84 -23.66 -5.23 -3.83
C PRO A 84 -22.87 -6.40 -3.21
N ALA A 85 -21.56 -6.30 -3.11
CA ALA A 85 -20.73 -7.31 -2.47
C ALA A 85 -20.99 -7.38 -0.95
N ALA A 86 -21.14 -6.23 -0.28
CA ALA A 86 -21.49 -6.19 1.14
C ALA A 86 -22.88 -6.75 1.42
N ASP A 87 -23.86 -6.48 0.55
CA ASP A 87 -25.20 -7.03 0.65
C ASP A 87 -25.21 -8.55 0.49
N TYR A 88 -24.38 -9.09 -0.40
CA TYR A 88 -24.34 -10.52 -0.70
C TYR A 88 -23.51 -11.33 0.31
N PHE A 89 -22.30 -10.86 0.63
CA PHE A 89 -21.37 -11.58 1.51
C PHE A 89 -21.46 -11.17 2.98
N GLY A 90 -22.09 -10.04 3.28
CA GLY A 90 -22.07 -9.36 4.55
C GLY A 90 -20.82 -8.47 4.72
N GLU A 91 -21.00 -7.30 5.31
CA GLU A 91 -19.94 -6.29 5.50
C GLU A 91 -18.71 -6.85 6.21
N ARG A 92 -18.91 -7.62 7.27
CA ARG A 92 -17.84 -8.24 8.06
C ARG A 92 -16.98 -9.18 7.22
N ASN A 93 -17.62 -10.07 6.47
CA ASN A 93 -16.93 -11.07 5.66
C ASN A 93 -16.17 -10.38 4.51
N LEU A 94 -16.75 -9.33 3.94
CA LEU A 94 -16.08 -8.53 2.92
C LEU A 94 -14.83 -7.85 3.45
N LEU A 95 -14.89 -7.24 4.63
CA LEU A 95 -13.74 -6.60 5.29
C LEU A 95 -12.63 -7.61 5.63
N ILE A 96 -13.00 -8.78 6.14
CA ILE A 96 -12.05 -9.85 6.43
C ILE A 96 -11.43 -10.38 5.12
N GLY A 97 -12.23 -10.60 4.09
CA GLY A 97 -11.76 -11.04 2.78
C GLY A 97 -10.79 -10.06 2.14
N ALA A 98 -11.10 -8.77 2.17
CA ALA A 98 -10.22 -7.70 1.71
C ALA A 98 -8.90 -7.67 2.50
N SER A 99 -8.96 -7.89 3.80
CA SER A 99 -7.79 -7.96 4.67
C SER A 99 -6.89 -9.14 4.34
N ILE A 100 -7.47 -10.32 4.13
CA ILE A 100 -6.73 -11.52 3.71
C ILE A 100 -6.08 -11.29 2.35
N PHE A 101 -6.84 -10.74 1.39
CA PHE A 101 -6.31 -10.42 0.06
C PHE A 101 -5.12 -9.46 0.13
N HIS A 102 -5.21 -8.42 0.95
CA HIS A 102 -4.12 -7.46 1.17
C HIS A 102 -2.86 -8.14 1.73
N ILE A 103 -3.01 -9.03 2.73
CA ILE A 103 -1.88 -9.82 3.27
C ILE A 103 -1.25 -10.69 2.18
N LEU A 104 -2.06 -11.44 1.44
CA LEU A 104 -1.57 -12.33 0.40
C LEU A 104 -0.80 -11.57 -0.69
N MET A 105 -1.31 -10.41 -1.11
CA MET A 105 -0.64 -9.54 -2.08
C MET A 105 0.70 -9.05 -1.54
N GLY A 106 0.75 -8.54 -0.31
CA GLY A 106 2.01 -8.09 0.30
C GLY A 106 3.04 -9.21 0.45
N LEU A 107 2.61 -10.39 0.90
CA LEU A 107 3.49 -11.57 0.99
C LEU A 107 3.99 -12.02 -0.39
N SER A 108 3.15 -11.94 -1.42
CA SER A 108 3.53 -12.28 -2.79
C SER A 108 4.61 -11.34 -3.32
N VAL A 109 4.45 -10.04 -3.10
CA VAL A 109 5.44 -9.01 -3.50
C VAL A 109 6.78 -9.23 -2.79
N MET A 110 6.76 -9.60 -1.50
CA MET A 110 7.99 -9.88 -0.75
C MET A 110 8.76 -11.11 -1.26
N ARG A 111 8.12 -12.02 -2.03
CA ARG A 111 8.78 -13.18 -2.65
C ARG A 111 9.51 -12.84 -3.95
N ILE A 112 9.23 -11.67 -4.55
CA ILE A 112 9.90 -11.23 -5.77
C ILE A 112 11.32 -10.80 -5.43
N THR A 113 12.32 -11.51 -5.96
CA THR A 113 13.74 -11.26 -5.70
C THR A 113 14.15 -9.83 -6.06
N GLY A 114 13.68 -9.29 -7.17
CA GLY A 114 13.96 -7.91 -7.58
C GLY A 114 13.53 -6.85 -6.57
N VAL A 115 12.42 -7.06 -5.87
CA VAL A 115 11.93 -6.16 -4.82
C VAL A 115 12.73 -6.36 -3.52
N ARG A 116 13.03 -7.62 -3.19
CA ARG A 116 13.75 -7.97 -1.97
C ARG A 116 15.18 -7.44 -1.95
N ASP A 117 15.83 -7.44 -3.12
CA ASP A 117 17.22 -7.05 -3.28
C ASP A 117 17.40 -5.55 -3.61
N MET A 118 16.29 -4.83 -3.78
CA MET A 118 16.31 -3.39 -4.02
C MET A 118 16.90 -2.66 -2.81
N LYS A 119 18.05 -2.03 -3.00
CA LYS A 119 18.75 -1.22 -1.99
C LYS A 119 18.47 0.25 -2.25
N MET A 120 18.25 1.03 -1.20
CA MET A 120 18.39 2.47 -1.35
C MET A 120 19.84 2.80 -1.73
N PRO A 121 20.07 3.63 -2.74
CA PRO A 121 21.42 4.07 -3.08
C PRO A 121 22.08 4.81 -1.91
N PRO A 122 23.42 4.79 -1.86
CA PRO A 122 24.19 5.50 -0.85
C PRO A 122 23.85 7.00 -0.83
N LYS A 123 24.03 7.63 0.32
CA LYS A 123 23.87 9.07 0.46
C LYS A 123 24.85 9.80 -0.48
N PRO A 124 24.50 11.00 -0.97
CA PRO A 124 25.39 11.79 -1.83
C PRO A 124 26.79 12.03 -1.27
N GLU A 125 26.92 12.01 0.06
CA GLU A 125 28.21 12.15 0.78
C GLU A 125 29.16 10.96 0.59
N GLU A 126 28.64 9.77 0.30
CA GLU A 126 29.47 8.57 0.07
C GLU A 126 30.03 8.46 -1.36
N ILE A 127 29.64 9.37 -2.26
CA ILE A 127 30.06 9.38 -3.67
C ILE A 127 31.24 10.36 -3.87
N SER A 128 31.60 11.15 -2.85
CA SER A 128 32.65 12.20 -2.93
C SER A 128 34.03 11.75 -2.43
N GLU A 129 34.21 10.48 -2.04
CA GLU A 129 35.50 9.87 -1.74
C GLU A 129 35.88 8.87 -2.84
#